data_e3e79c2cda45a736e0e0b7e6d951bc09
#
_entry.id   e3e79c2cda45a736e0e0b7e6d951bc09
#
_cell.length_a   1.000
_cell.length_b   1.000
_cell.length_c   1.000
_cell.angle_alpha   90.00
_cell.angle_beta   90.00
_cell.angle_gamma   90.00
#
_symmetry.space_group_name_H-M   'P 1'
#
loop_
_entity.id
_entity.type
_entity.pdbx_description
1 polymer ?
#
loop_
_entity_poly.entity_id
_entity_poly.type
_entity_poly.pdbx_seq_one_letter_code
_entity_poly.pdbx_strand_id
1 'polypeptide(L)'
;MDCITRRSFVAGVAGTAGVLATPGALAAPPAEDAYALVARVDRGRILDAAGRYLAEEPVTVTAAYSKRSQGGAHDYFSEGDYWWPDPANPGGPYIRRDGFSNPDNFNDNREALIRLSVMTPALAAAWRLTKDKRYSAHFLKHLRAWFVDPATKMNANLEYAQAIFGVSKGRGTGIIDTLHLAEVVRSARVLEAAGGIGVTDVEPIRMWFAAYVDWMATSQNGKDEEAAKNNHGTCWVLQAAEFSQFAHRPDLTALCRDRFTRTIIPDQIAKDGSLPLELARTKPYSYSLFDTDVLSGICQSLSTPRQNLWLFKDLDGRGAADAVAFMFPYIADKSKWPFARDVEYFDDLPARRPSLLFAGEALQRSQYIDVWRRLDPDPKVPEIIRNMPIRQPLLWVDPVLRG
;
A
#
# COMPACT_ATOMS: atom_id res chain seq x y z
N MET A 1 60.93 -63.66 -29.17
CA MET A 1 60.84 -63.77 -30.59
C MET A 1 60.27 -62.47 -31.12
N ASP A 2 61.13 -61.60 -31.40
CA ASP A 2 61.38 -60.92 -32.65
C ASP A 2 60.28 -59.99 -33.10
N CYS A 3 60.47 -58.70 -32.91
CA CYS A 3 61.22 -57.79 -33.77
C CYS A 3 60.36 -57.37 -35.01
N ILE A 4 60.09 -56.12 -35.13
CA ILE A 4 60.71 -55.20 -36.14
C ILE A 4 59.95 -53.84 -36.14
N THR A 5 60.75 -52.83 -35.97
CA THR A 5 60.51 -51.40 -36.20
C THR A 5 60.12 -51.04 -37.67
N ARG A 6 59.24 -50.00 -37.80
CA ARG A 6 59.38 -49.07 -38.94
C ARG A 6 59.03 -47.65 -38.50
N ARG A 7 60.01 -46.77 -38.56
CA ARG A 7 59.91 -45.34 -38.56
C ARG A 7 59.34 -44.88 -39.93
N SER A 8 58.38 -43.95 -39.87
CA SER A 8 58.08 -43.11 -41.02
C SER A 8 57.97 -41.66 -40.59
N PHE A 9 58.82 -40.84 -41.17
CA PHE A 9 58.83 -39.39 -41.10
C PHE A 9 57.62 -38.83 -41.84
N VAL A 10 56.87 -37.92 -41.22
CA VAL A 10 55.97 -37.00 -41.92
C VAL A 10 56.25 -35.59 -41.48
N ALA A 11 56.49 -34.75 -42.47
CA ALA A 11 56.86 -33.35 -42.34
C ALA A 11 55.78 -32.51 -41.82
N GLY A 12 56.12 -31.57 -40.87
CA GLY A 12 55.23 -30.60 -40.34
C GLY A 12 54.88 -29.53 -41.36
N VAL A 13 53.56 -29.25 -41.43
CA VAL A 13 53.04 -28.01 -42.00
C VAL A 13 52.57 -27.14 -40.84
N ALA A 14 53.26 -26.04 -40.61
CA ALA A 14 52.88 -25.02 -39.66
C ALA A 14 51.68 -24.22 -40.21
N GLY A 15 50.47 -24.55 -39.73
CA GLY A 15 49.29 -23.75 -39.98
C GLY A 15 49.15 -22.70 -38.87
N THR A 16 49.34 -21.43 -39.21
CA THR A 16 49.00 -20.29 -38.30
C THR A 16 47.49 -20.20 -38.19
N ALA A 17 46.97 -20.71 -37.06
CA ALA A 17 45.58 -20.48 -36.65
C ALA A 17 45.44 -19.04 -36.15
N GLY A 18 44.86 -18.19 -37.01
CA GLY A 18 44.40 -16.85 -36.59
C GLY A 18 43.28 -16.99 -35.56
N VAL A 19 43.53 -16.58 -34.34
CA VAL A 19 42.49 -16.44 -33.31
C VAL A 19 41.62 -15.26 -33.73
N LEU A 20 40.43 -15.55 -34.30
CA LEU A 20 39.38 -14.58 -34.45
C LEU A 20 38.87 -14.26 -33.02
N ALA A 21 39.27 -13.10 -32.50
CA ALA A 21 38.71 -12.53 -31.28
C ALA A 21 37.22 -12.26 -31.57
N THR A 22 36.33 -13.04 -30.96
CA THR A 22 34.91 -12.73 -30.87
C THR A 22 34.76 -11.40 -30.15
N PRO A 23 33.99 -10.42 -30.68
CA PRO A 23 33.69 -9.20 -29.94
C PRO A 23 33.03 -9.60 -28.63
N GLY A 24 33.66 -9.24 -27.51
CA GLY A 24 33.06 -9.46 -26.18
C GLY A 24 31.65 -8.84 -26.17
N ALA A 25 30.65 -9.66 -25.94
CA ALA A 25 29.32 -9.15 -25.67
C ALA A 25 29.45 -8.19 -24.49
N LEU A 26 29.23 -6.90 -24.74
CA LEU A 26 29.09 -5.91 -23.67
C LEU A 26 28.03 -6.45 -22.75
N ALA A 27 28.40 -6.74 -21.51
CA ALA A 27 27.44 -7.13 -20.48
C ALA A 27 26.35 -6.05 -20.45
N ALA A 28 25.09 -6.47 -20.56
CA ALA A 28 23.99 -5.55 -20.39
C ALA A 28 24.18 -4.80 -19.06
N PRO A 29 23.95 -3.48 -19.02
CA PRO A 29 24.06 -2.73 -17.77
C PRO A 29 23.18 -3.42 -16.73
N PRO A 30 23.61 -3.46 -15.45
CA PRO A 30 22.80 -4.05 -14.38
C PRO A 30 21.42 -3.39 -14.41
N ALA A 31 20.37 -4.19 -14.23
CA ALA A 31 19.01 -3.69 -14.19
C ALA A 31 18.91 -2.57 -13.14
N GLU A 32 18.32 -1.43 -13.53
CA GLU A 32 18.08 -0.31 -12.62
C GLU A 32 17.23 -0.80 -11.45
N ASP A 33 17.65 -0.54 -10.21
CA ASP A 33 16.86 -0.91 -9.05
C ASP A 33 15.54 -0.09 -8.98
N ALA A 34 14.55 -0.59 -8.26
CA ALA A 34 13.23 0.03 -8.22
C ALA A 34 13.26 1.44 -7.61
N TYR A 35 14.16 1.71 -6.67
CA TYR A 35 14.30 3.06 -6.09
C TYR A 35 14.81 4.06 -7.13
N ALA A 36 15.88 3.72 -7.83
CA ALA A 36 16.44 4.57 -8.89
C ALA A 36 15.43 4.77 -10.03
N LEU A 37 14.71 3.72 -10.41
CA LEU A 37 13.64 3.77 -11.40
C LEU A 37 12.54 4.77 -10.99
N VAL A 38 11.97 4.63 -9.79
CA VAL A 38 10.90 5.52 -9.30
C VAL A 38 11.42 6.93 -9.12
N ALA A 39 12.63 7.10 -8.57
CA ALA A 39 13.27 8.40 -8.42
C ALA A 39 13.43 9.14 -9.76
N ARG A 40 13.71 8.42 -10.84
CA ARG A 40 13.82 8.99 -12.19
C ARG A 40 12.45 9.29 -12.80
N VAL A 41 11.53 8.33 -12.75
CA VAL A 41 10.22 8.43 -13.42
C VAL A 41 9.32 9.46 -12.73
N ASP A 42 9.28 9.48 -11.40
CA ASP A 42 8.33 10.27 -10.61
C ASP A 42 8.91 11.55 -10.03
N ARG A 43 10.19 11.88 -10.30
CA ARG A 43 10.86 13.06 -9.72
C ARG A 43 10.07 14.35 -9.90
N GLY A 44 9.68 14.67 -11.14
CA GLY A 44 8.94 15.88 -11.46
C GLY A 44 7.62 15.93 -10.69
N ARG A 45 6.82 14.87 -10.80
CA ARG A 45 5.53 14.73 -10.13
C ARG A 45 5.63 14.94 -8.61
N ILE A 46 6.63 14.29 -7.98
CA ILE A 46 6.84 14.37 -6.53
C ILE A 46 7.19 15.81 -6.12
N LEU A 47 8.13 16.44 -6.82
CA LEU A 47 8.58 17.80 -6.47
C LEU A 47 7.50 18.86 -6.71
N ASP A 48 6.74 18.74 -7.81
CA ASP A 48 5.64 19.64 -8.11
C ASP A 48 4.52 19.55 -7.07
N ALA A 49 4.14 18.32 -6.68
CA ALA A 49 3.15 18.09 -5.64
C ALA A 49 3.63 18.63 -4.27
N ALA A 50 4.83 18.25 -3.85
CA ALA A 50 5.40 18.66 -2.57
C ALA A 50 5.61 20.19 -2.49
N GLY A 51 5.98 20.84 -3.61
CA GLY A 51 6.11 22.28 -3.70
C GLY A 51 4.78 23.00 -3.41
N ARG A 52 3.67 22.50 -3.96
CA ARG A 52 2.33 23.05 -3.65
C ARG A 52 1.96 22.82 -2.18
N TYR A 53 2.26 21.66 -1.63
CA TYR A 53 1.90 21.31 -0.25
C TYR A 53 2.65 22.09 0.82
N LEU A 54 3.77 22.74 0.52
CA LEU A 54 4.45 23.64 1.46
C LEU A 54 3.62 24.86 1.88
N ALA A 55 2.57 25.21 1.14
CA ALA A 55 1.65 26.28 1.49
C ALA A 55 0.43 25.83 2.30
N GLU A 56 0.26 24.51 2.49
CA GLU A 56 -0.93 23.93 3.10
C GLU A 56 -0.80 23.90 4.62
N GLU A 57 -1.84 24.35 5.32
CA GLU A 57 -1.91 24.24 6.78
C GLU A 57 -2.54 22.91 7.23
N PRO A 58 -2.19 22.39 8.41
CA PRO A 58 -2.80 21.20 8.95
C PRO A 58 -4.32 21.35 9.14
N VAL A 59 -5.06 20.35 8.65
CA VAL A 59 -6.48 20.16 8.94
C VAL A 59 -6.62 18.80 9.62
N THR A 60 -7.19 18.78 10.82
CA THR A 60 -7.30 17.55 11.65
C THR A 60 -8.76 17.23 11.93
N VAL A 61 -9.02 16.17 12.70
CA VAL A 61 -10.37 15.78 13.12
C VAL A 61 -11.14 16.89 13.83
N THR A 62 -10.43 17.86 14.44
CA THR A 62 -11.05 18.96 15.18
C THR A 62 -11.56 20.10 14.28
N ALA A 63 -11.29 20.02 12.96
CA ALA A 63 -11.72 21.06 12.02
C ALA A 63 -13.22 20.98 11.69
N ALA A 64 -13.83 19.81 11.83
CA ALA A 64 -15.25 19.60 11.56
C ALA A 64 -15.86 18.63 12.58
N TYR A 65 -17.13 18.81 12.90
CA TYR A 65 -17.86 17.99 13.86
C TYR A 65 -19.28 17.69 13.39
N SER A 66 -19.66 16.41 13.44
CA SER A 66 -21.03 15.99 13.15
C SER A 66 -21.87 15.91 14.41
N LYS A 67 -23.07 16.53 14.38
CA LYS A 67 -24.07 16.37 15.47
C LYS A 67 -24.56 14.92 15.62
N ARG A 68 -24.32 14.06 14.65
CA ARG A 68 -24.64 12.62 14.69
C ARG A 68 -23.56 11.80 15.40
N SER A 69 -22.37 12.38 15.63
CA SER A 69 -21.30 11.72 16.40
C SER A 69 -21.66 11.61 17.88
N GLN A 70 -21.38 10.47 18.48
CA GLN A 70 -21.43 10.27 19.93
C GLN A 70 -20.07 10.54 20.61
N GLY A 71 -19.02 10.77 19.83
CA GLY A 71 -17.68 11.12 20.31
C GLY A 71 -17.50 12.60 20.57
N GLY A 72 -16.32 12.98 21.08
CA GLY A 72 -15.89 14.36 21.28
C GLY A 72 -15.19 14.95 20.05
N ALA A 73 -14.72 16.19 20.18
CA ALA A 73 -14.05 16.92 19.08
C ALA A 73 -12.74 16.27 18.59
N HIS A 74 -12.09 15.47 19.42
CA HIS A 74 -10.87 14.75 19.10
C HIS A 74 -11.09 13.32 18.60
N ASP A 75 -12.34 12.83 18.62
CA ASP A 75 -12.66 11.51 18.13
C ASP A 75 -12.89 11.54 16.63
N TYR A 76 -12.27 10.59 15.95
CA TYR A 76 -12.54 10.38 14.54
C TYR A 76 -13.97 9.87 14.35
N PHE A 77 -14.71 10.53 13.50
CA PHE A 77 -16.07 10.15 13.14
C PHE A 77 -16.23 10.09 11.61
N SER A 78 -16.86 9.05 11.14
CA SER A 78 -17.35 8.95 9.76
C SER A 78 -18.63 8.14 9.72
N GLU A 79 -19.40 8.30 8.67
CA GLU A 79 -20.57 7.46 8.42
C GLU A 79 -20.28 6.43 7.35
N GLY A 80 -20.97 5.29 7.42
CA GLY A 80 -20.78 4.20 6.48
C GLY A 80 -21.23 4.60 5.07
N ASP A 81 -20.32 4.58 4.08
CA ASP A 81 -20.53 5.11 2.74
C ASP A 81 -21.79 4.60 2.05
N TYR A 82 -22.06 3.31 2.16
CA TYR A 82 -23.13 2.62 1.45
C TYR A 82 -24.45 2.57 2.22
N TRP A 83 -24.59 3.41 3.27
CA TRP A 83 -25.77 3.44 4.10
C TRP A 83 -26.62 4.67 3.79
N TRP A 84 -27.90 4.44 3.48
CA TRP A 84 -28.83 5.41 2.97
C TRP A 84 -30.10 5.48 3.82
N PRO A 85 -30.77 6.64 3.88
CA PRO A 85 -32.12 6.70 4.44
C PRO A 85 -33.04 5.65 3.79
N ASP A 86 -33.86 4.98 4.61
CA ASP A 86 -34.88 4.06 4.08
C ASP A 86 -36.10 4.83 3.61
N PRO A 87 -36.43 4.84 2.31
CA PRO A 87 -37.61 5.52 1.81
C PRO A 87 -38.93 4.98 2.35
N ALA A 88 -38.95 3.68 2.77
CA ALA A 88 -40.13 3.05 3.35
C ALA A 88 -40.29 3.36 4.85
N ASN A 89 -39.25 3.87 5.52
CA ASN A 89 -39.27 4.22 6.93
C ASN A 89 -38.51 5.54 7.19
N PRO A 90 -39.04 6.69 6.76
CA PRO A 90 -38.41 7.99 6.94
C PRO A 90 -38.06 8.28 8.41
N GLY A 91 -36.79 8.63 8.69
CA GLY A 91 -36.29 8.86 10.06
C GLY A 91 -35.93 7.58 10.83
N GLY A 92 -36.15 6.41 10.26
CA GLY A 92 -35.71 5.12 10.80
C GLY A 92 -34.26 4.79 10.51
N PRO A 93 -33.81 3.58 10.89
CA PRO A 93 -32.46 3.10 10.61
C PRO A 93 -32.13 3.12 9.10
N TYR A 94 -30.88 3.47 8.78
CA TYR A 94 -30.39 3.45 7.39
C TYR A 94 -30.30 2.03 6.83
N ILE A 95 -30.49 1.88 5.52
CA ILE A 95 -30.36 0.61 4.76
C ILE A 95 -29.10 0.61 3.88
N ARG A 96 -28.56 -0.57 3.63
CA ARG A 96 -27.36 -0.73 2.81
C ARG A 96 -27.67 -0.76 1.32
N ARG A 97 -26.91 0.02 0.53
CA ARG A 97 -26.84 -0.05 -0.94
C ARG A 97 -25.39 -0.25 -1.36
N ASP A 98 -24.98 -1.53 -1.46
CA ASP A 98 -23.58 -1.87 -1.70
C ASP A 98 -23.04 -1.22 -2.98
N GLY A 99 -21.88 -0.58 -2.88
CA GLY A 99 -21.20 0.09 -3.96
C GLY A 99 -21.67 1.52 -4.28
N PHE A 100 -22.79 1.98 -3.71
CA PHE A 100 -23.29 3.34 -3.93
C PHE A 100 -23.02 4.22 -2.71
N SER A 101 -22.11 5.18 -2.89
CA SER A 101 -21.75 6.11 -1.82
C SER A 101 -22.84 7.14 -1.60
N ASN A 102 -23.23 7.35 -0.33
CA ASN A 102 -24.20 8.37 0.06
C ASN A 102 -23.50 9.72 0.24
N PRO A 103 -23.79 10.73 -0.61
CA PRO A 103 -23.11 12.02 -0.55
C PRO A 103 -23.50 12.86 0.68
N ASP A 104 -24.61 12.52 1.36
CA ASP A 104 -25.10 13.26 2.52
C ASP A 104 -24.46 12.76 3.85
N ASN A 105 -23.65 11.72 3.78
CA ASN A 105 -22.92 11.21 4.94
C ASN A 105 -21.79 12.14 5.35
N PHE A 106 -21.57 12.27 6.65
CA PHE A 106 -20.43 13.04 7.18
C PHE A 106 -19.12 12.30 6.90
N ASN A 107 -18.24 12.93 6.13
CA ASN A 107 -16.95 12.38 5.71
C ASN A 107 -15.78 13.34 5.95
N ASP A 108 -15.98 14.51 6.56
CA ASP A 108 -14.95 15.56 6.68
C ASP A 108 -13.68 15.06 7.39
N ASN A 109 -13.82 14.22 8.44
CA ASN A 109 -12.66 13.64 9.11
C ASN A 109 -11.89 12.67 8.20
N ARG A 110 -12.61 11.87 7.38
CA ARG A 110 -11.98 10.98 6.40
C ARG A 110 -11.26 11.77 5.30
N GLU A 111 -11.87 12.83 4.80
CA GLU A 111 -11.26 13.70 3.79
C GLU A 111 -10.02 14.39 4.31
N ALA A 112 -10.04 14.88 5.57
CA ALA A 112 -8.89 15.46 6.23
C ALA A 112 -7.75 14.43 6.38
N LEU A 113 -8.07 13.17 6.73
CA LEU A 113 -7.08 12.09 6.85
C LEU A 113 -6.50 11.69 5.50
N ILE A 114 -7.33 11.57 4.46
CA ILE A 114 -6.87 11.32 3.08
C ILE A 114 -5.95 12.47 2.64
N ARG A 115 -6.32 13.74 2.90
CA ARG A 115 -5.47 14.89 2.60
C ARG A 115 -4.10 14.79 3.29
N LEU A 116 -4.06 14.44 4.58
CA LEU A 116 -2.80 14.16 5.30
C LEU A 116 -1.97 13.12 4.56
N SER A 117 -2.60 12.02 4.17
CA SER A 117 -1.93 10.88 3.53
C SER A 117 -1.50 11.11 2.09
N VAL A 118 -2.06 12.09 1.40
CA VAL A 118 -1.61 12.53 0.07
C VAL A 118 -0.40 13.45 0.20
N MET A 119 -0.45 14.38 1.15
CA MET A 119 0.59 15.41 1.31
C MET A 119 1.87 14.88 1.96
N THR A 120 1.74 14.24 3.11
CA THR A 120 2.91 13.92 3.92
C THR A 120 3.85 12.92 3.24
N PRO A 121 3.40 11.85 2.55
CA PRO A 121 4.30 11.02 1.78
C PRO A 121 4.98 11.75 0.60
N ALA A 122 4.28 12.68 -0.05
CA ALA A 122 4.89 13.49 -1.12
C ALA A 122 6.00 14.39 -0.58
N LEU A 123 5.80 15.03 0.59
CA LEU A 123 6.83 15.82 1.28
C LEU A 123 8.04 14.94 1.66
N ALA A 124 7.80 13.75 2.22
CA ALA A 124 8.85 12.82 2.57
C ALA A 124 9.65 12.35 1.35
N ALA A 125 8.96 12.00 0.26
CA ALA A 125 9.60 11.62 -0.99
C ALA A 125 10.42 12.77 -1.60
N ALA A 126 9.92 14.00 -1.57
CA ALA A 126 10.65 15.18 -2.03
C ALA A 126 11.92 15.43 -1.19
N TRP A 127 11.83 15.26 0.13
CA TRP A 127 13.03 15.34 0.98
C TRP A 127 14.05 14.24 0.64
N ARG A 128 13.58 12.99 0.38
CA ARG A 128 14.47 11.90 -0.02
C ARG A 128 15.25 12.24 -1.29
N LEU A 129 14.60 12.89 -2.26
CA LEU A 129 15.18 13.27 -3.55
C LEU A 129 16.09 14.50 -3.50
N THR A 130 15.87 15.43 -2.55
CA THR A 130 16.52 16.75 -2.56
C THR A 130 17.34 17.07 -1.31
N LYS A 131 17.02 16.43 -0.18
CA LYS A 131 17.53 16.79 1.16
C LYS A 131 17.13 18.19 1.63
N ASP A 132 16.16 18.83 0.99
CA ASP A 132 15.65 20.14 1.38
C ASP A 132 14.84 20.04 2.67
N LYS A 133 15.35 20.64 3.74
CA LYS A 133 14.77 20.58 5.09
C LYS A 133 13.37 21.18 5.20
N ARG A 134 12.95 22.04 4.26
CA ARG A 134 11.60 22.60 4.25
C ARG A 134 10.54 21.47 4.18
N TYR A 135 10.79 20.45 3.38
CA TYR A 135 9.88 19.33 3.22
C TYR A 135 9.75 18.50 4.52
N SER A 136 10.85 18.15 5.16
CA SER A 136 10.80 17.37 6.40
C SER A 136 10.23 18.18 7.58
N ALA A 137 10.51 19.47 7.66
CA ALA A 137 9.92 20.36 8.67
C ALA A 137 8.40 20.48 8.50
N HIS A 138 7.94 20.62 7.24
CA HIS A 138 6.52 20.73 6.95
C HIS A 138 5.79 19.38 7.17
N PHE A 139 6.42 18.27 6.82
CA PHE A 139 5.96 16.91 7.18
C PHE A 139 5.71 16.79 8.69
N LEU A 140 6.69 17.17 9.51
CA LEU A 140 6.56 17.13 10.98
C LEU A 140 5.47 18.06 11.50
N LYS A 141 5.28 19.23 10.90
CA LYS A 141 4.20 20.16 11.27
C LYS A 141 2.83 19.48 11.19
N HIS A 142 2.56 18.76 10.09
CA HIS A 142 1.31 18.03 9.92
C HIS A 142 1.16 16.86 10.91
N LEU A 143 2.21 16.08 11.11
CA LEU A 143 2.15 14.95 12.04
C LEU A 143 1.98 15.40 13.49
N ARG A 144 2.61 16.50 13.89
CA ARG A 144 2.44 17.05 15.24
C ARG A 144 1.00 17.53 15.46
N ALA A 145 0.39 18.19 14.49
CA ALA A 145 -1.01 18.61 14.59
C ALA A 145 -1.96 17.42 14.74
N TRP A 146 -1.72 16.33 14.01
CA TRP A 146 -2.59 15.17 14.02
C TRP A 146 -2.42 14.25 15.24
N PHE A 147 -1.19 14.14 15.78
CA PHE A 147 -0.86 13.07 16.72
C PHE A 147 -0.28 13.56 18.05
N VAL A 148 0.10 14.84 18.17
CA VAL A 148 0.83 15.34 19.34
C VAL A 148 0.17 16.56 20.00
N ASP A 149 -0.21 17.58 19.21
CA ASP A 149 -0.75 18.84 19.74
C ASP A 149 -2.06 18.60 20.48
N PRO A 150 -2.14 18.91 21.80
CA PRO A 150 -3.35 18.70 22.58
C PRO A 150 -4.59 19.42 22.05
N ALA A 151 -4.42 20.53 21.32
CA ALA A 151 -5.54 21.29 20.78
C ALA A 151 -6.16 20.66 19.53
N THR A 152 -5.39 19.82 18.79
CA THR A 152 -5.83 19.37 17.46
C THR A 152 -5.64 17.87 17.21
N LYS A 153 -4.94 17.15 18.11
CA LYS A 153 -4.63 15.73 17.91
C LYS A 153 -5.87 14.87 17.92
N MET A 154 -5.86 13.85 17.10
CA MET A 154 -6.84 12.77 17.11
C MET A 154 -6.62 11.83 18.31
N ASN A 155 -7.70 11.34 18.94
CA ASN A 155 -7.63 10.23 19.88
C ASN A 155 -7.19 8.95 19.17
N ALA A 156 -6.38 8.12 19.84
CA ALA A 156 -5.78 6.93 19.25
C ALA A 156 -6.78 5.74 19.21
N ASN A 157 -7.94 5.96 18.61
CA ASN A 157 -8.98 4.94 18.40
C ASN A 157 -9.92 5.33 17.25
N LEU A 158 -10.75 4.37 16.78
CA LEU A 158 -11.81 4.58 15.81
C LEU A 158 -13.17 4.07 16.32
N GLU A 159 -13.51 4.40 17.57
CA GLU A 159 -14.78 3.97 18.19
C GLU A 159 -16.03 4.42 17.42
N TYR A 160 -15.92 5.53 16.68
CA TYR A 160 -17.06 6.16 16.01
C TYR A 160 -16.93 6.15 14.48
N ALA A 161 -16.01 5.36 13.92
CA ALA A 161 -15.81 5.29 12.48
C ALA A 161 -16.88 4.43 11.80
N GLN A 162 -17.30 4.86 10.63
CA GLN A 162 -18.35 4.25 9.81
C GLN A 162 -19.63 3.93 10.58
N ALA A 163 -20.09 4.90 11.38
CA ALA A 163 -21.36 4.84 12.09
C ALA A 163 -22.52 4.65 11.10
N ILE A 164 -23.60 4.03 11.59
CA ILE A 164 -24.81 3.81 10.79
C ILE A 164 -25.98 4.38 11.57
N PHE A 165 -26.64 5.37 11.01
CA PHE A 165 -27.78 6.01 11.66
C PHE A 165 -28.85 4.98 12.07
N GLY A 166 -29.23 5.02 13.35
CA GLY A 166 -30.21 4.10 13.93
C GLY A 166 -29.74 2.67 14.14
N VAL A 167 -28.46 2.32 13.82
CA VAL A 167 -27.92 0.96 13.92
C VAL A 167 -26.70 0.90 14.83
N SER A 168 -25.69 1.74 14.59
CA SER A 168 -24.42 1.65 15.34
C SER A 168 -23.71 3.01 15.42
N LYS A 169 -23.08 3.29 16.58
CA LYS A 169 -22.27 4.50 16.79
C LYS A 169 -20.92 4.50 16.08
N GLY A 170 -20.49 3.35 15.63
CA GLY A 170 -19.24 3.02 14.95
C GLY A 170 -19.10 1.49 14.91
N ARG A 171 -18.14 0.96 14.13
CA ARG A 171 -17.99 -0.47 13.91
C ARG A 171 -16.57 -0.84 13.45
N GLY A 172 -16.19 -2.11 13.58
CA GLY A 172 -14.87 -2.61 13.18
C GLY A 172 -14.48 -2.25 11.76
N THR A 173 -15.40 -2.40 10.81
CA THR A 173 -15.18 -2.01 9.40
C THR A 173 -14.75 -0.55 9.20
N GLY A 174 -14.94 0.31 10.19
CA GLY A 174 -14.47 1.69 10.16
C GLY A 174 -12.94 1.84 10.23
N ILE A 175 -12.22 0.81 10.70
CA ILE A 175 -10.76 0.83 10.80
C ILE A 175 -10.10 0.98 9.42
N ILE A 176 -10.77 0.57 8.35
CA ILE A 176 -10.27 0.76 6.97
C ILE A 176 -10.07 2.24 6.64
N ASP A 177 -10.76 3.17 7.28
CA ASP A 177 -10.63 4.61 7.02
C ASP A 177 -9.21 5.12 7.33
N THR A 178 -8.46 4.46 8.24
CA THR A 178 -7.07 4.78 8.57
C THR A 178 -6.03 3.99 7.79
N LEU A 179 -6.42 3.19 6.80
CA LEU A 179 -5.48 2.43 5.95
C LEU A 179 -4.38 3.33 5.37
N HIS A 180 -4.74 4.54 5.01
CA HIS A 180 -3.82 5.53 4.44
C HIS A 180 -2.70 5.96 5.41
N LEU A 181 -2.88 5.81 6.72
CA LEU A 181 -1.82 6.08 7.70
C LEU A 181 -0.65 5.10 7.59
N ALA A 182 -0.82 3.95 6.94
CA ALA A 182 0.28 3.03 6.67
C ALA A 182 1.40 3.71 5.85
N GLU A 183 1.05 4.48 4.81
CA GLU A 183 2.04 5.22 4.02
C GLU A 183 2.60 6.44 4.77
N VAL A 184 1.80 7.09 5.63
CA VAL A 184 2.25 8.19 6.51
C VAL A 184 3.33 7.69 7.48
N VAL A 185 3.08 6.56 8.14
CA VAL A 185 4.05 5.92 9.05
C VAL A 185 5.28 5.44 8.30
N ARG A 186 5.11 4.82 7.13
CA ARG A 186 6.23 4.43 6.25
C ARG A 186 7.12 5.62 5.94
N SER A 187 6.51 6.78 5.65
CA SER A 187 7.21 8.04 5.40
C SER A 187 8.04 8.50 6.61
N ALA A 188 7.46 8.44 7.81
CA ALA A 188 8.16 8.79 9.05
C ALA A 188 9.37 7.87 9.30
N ARG A 189 9.21 6.56 9.11
CA ARG A 189 10.29 5.57 9.24
C ARG A 189 11.43 5.83 8.24
N VAL A 190 11.10 6.13 6.99
CA VAL A 190 12.11 6.45 5.96
C VAL A 190 12.85 7.74 6.32
N LEU A 191 12.14 8.80 6.73
CA LEU A 191 12.77 10.06 7.11
C LEU A 191 13.68 9.91 8.33
N GLU A 192 13.23 9.19 9.36
CA GLU A 192 14.02 8.91 10.58
C GLU A 192 15.28 8.13 10.22
N ALA A 193 15.14 6.99 9.53
CA ALA A 193 16.26 6.13 9.15
C ALA A 193 17.28 6.83 8.22
N ALA A 194 16.80 7.78 7.39
CA ALA A 194 17.64 8.54 6.47
C ALA A 194 18.17 9.86 7.06
N GLY A 195 17.87 10.19 8.34
CA GLY A 195 18.33 11.39 9.04
C GLY A 195 17.60 12.67 8.64
N GLY A 196 16.36 12.56 8.14
CA GLY A 196 15.51 13.70 7.76
C GLY A 196 14.72 14.30 8.91
N ILE A 197 14.45 13.52 9.94
CA ILE A 197 13.80 13.93 11.19
C ILE A 197 14.52 13.28 12.37
N GLY A 198 14.51 13.95 13.53
CA GLY A 198 15.19 13.47 14.72
C GLY A 198 14.31 12.55 15.57
N VAL A 199 14.96 11.68 16.38
CA VAL A 199 14.26 10.77 17.30
C VAL A 199 13.34 11.54 18.25
N THR A 200 13.78 12.66 18.79
CA THR A 200 12.98 13.51 19.71
C THR A 200 11.73 14.09 19.05
N ASP A 201 11.75 14.30 17.74
CA ASP A 201 10.61 14.80 16.98
C ASP A 201 9.58 13.69 16.71
N VAL A 202 10.08 12.47 16.52
CA VAL A 202 9.28 11.30 16.11
C VAL A 202 8.67 10.58 17.31
N GLU A 203 9.32 10.58 18.46
CA GLU A 203 8.91 9.78 19.62
C GLU A 203 7.46 10.06 20.10
N PRO A 204 6.99 11.31 20.21
CA PRO A 204 5.59 11.56 20.58
C PRO A 204 4.59 11.01 19.56
N ILE A 205 4.95 11.03 18.26
CA ILE A 205 4.15 10.46 17.17
C ILE A 205 4.14 8.93 17.29
N ARG A 206 5.29 8.33 17.56
CA ARG A 206 5.46 6.88 17.79
C ARG A 206 4.56 6.39 18.93
N MET A 207 4.52 7.14 20.04
CA MET A 207 3.66 6.82 21.20
C MET A 207 2.17 6.82 20.82
N TRP A 208 1.74 7.74 19.98
CA TRP A 208 0.35 7.75 19.48
C TRP A 208 0.06 6.48 18.65
N PHE A 209 0.96 6.10 17.73
CA PHE A 209 0.79 4.88 16.93
C PHE A 209 0.90 3.60 17.77
N ALA A 210 1.70 3.61 18.84
CA ALA A 210 1.75 2.50 19.78
C ALA A 210 0.39 2.31 20.48
N ALA A 211 -0.21 3.39 20.97
CA ALA A 211 -1.55 3.35 21.57
C ALA A 211 -2.62 2.93 20.55
N TYR A 212 -2.51 3.40 19.30
CA TYR A 212 -3.47 3.08 18.26
C TYR A 212 -3.38 1.60 17.82
N VAL A 213 -2.19 1.06 17.60
CA VAL A 213 -2.05 -0.37 17.23
C VAL A 213 -2.43 -1.29 18.39
N ASP A 214 -2.20 -0.88 19.65
CA ASP A 214 -2.69 -1.62 20.82
C ASP A 214 -4.22 -1.63 20.87
N TRP A 215 -4.87 -0.50 20.59
CA TRP A 215 -6.33 -0.44 20.48
C TRP A 215 -6.84 -1.32 19.34
N MET A 216 -6.20 -1.30 18.16
CA MET A 216 -6.55 -2.19 17.04
C MET A 216 -6.44 -3.67 17.40
N ALA A 217 -5.44 -4.06 18.20
CA ALA A 217 -5.21 -5.45 18.58
C ALA A 217 -6.11 -5.93 19.73
N THR A 218 -6.67 -5.02 20.55
CA THR A 218 -7.33 -5.39 21.81
C THR A 218 -8.83 -5.05 21.88
N SER A 219 -9.26 -3.99 21.17
CA SER A 219 -10.66 -3.57 21.16
C SER A 219 -11.55 -4.57 20.41
N GLN A 220 -12.88 -4.54 20.68
CA GLN A 220 -13.82 -5.36 19.94
C GLN A 220 -13.85 -4.97 18.45
N ASN A 221 -13.89 -3.66 18.14
CA ASN A 221 -13.83 -3.17 16.77
C ASN A 221 -12.57 -3.66 16.03
N GLY A 222 -11.41 -3.64 16.72
CA GLY A 222 -10.16 -4.13 16.16
C GLY A 222 -10.19 -5.62 15.84
N LYS A 223 -10.74 -6.44 16.75
CA LYS A 223 -10.91 -7.89 16.56
C LYS A 223 -11.89 -8.23 15.45
N ASP A 224 -12.98 -7.47 15.33
CA ASP A 224 -13.98 -7.67 14.28
C ASP A 224 -13.39 -7.40 12.90
N GLU A 225 -12.60 -6.32 12.75
CA GLU A 225 -11.90 -6.00 11.50
C GLU A 225 -10.78 -6.98 11.20
N GLU A 226 -10.00 -7.38 12.21
CA GLU A 226 -9.00 -8.43 12.09
C GLU A 226 -9.60 -9.74 11.56
N ALA A 227 -10.78 -10.14 12.08
CA ALA A 227 -11.45 -11.38 11.71
C ALA A 227 -12.14 -11.32 10.35
N ALA A 228 -12.21 -10.17 9.68
CA ALA A 228 -12.83 -10.03 8.37
C ALA A 228 -12.13 -10.91 7.32
N LYS A 229 -12.94 -11.59 6.50
CA LYS A 229 -12.43 -12.58 5.52
C LYS A 229 -12.13 -12.02 4.15
N ASN A 230 -12.40 -10.74 3.93
CA ASN A 230 -12.19 -10.02 2.67
C ASN A 230 -11.10 -8.94 2.83
N ASN A 231 -11.02 -7.99 1.89
CA ASN A 231 -10.04 -6.89 1.92
C ASN A 231 -9.92 -6.16 3.28
N HIS A 232 -10.97 -6.13 4.10
CA HIS A 232 -10.92 -5.54 5.43
C HIS A 232 -9.87 -6.20 6.33
N GLY A 233 -9.85 -7.54 6.40
CA GLY A 233 -8.81 -8.28 7.14
C GLY A 233 -7.41 -8.05 6.58
N THR A 234 -7.28 -7.95 5.25
CA THR A 234 -6.01 -7.60 4.59
C THR A 234 -5.56 -6.18 4.96
N CYS A 235 -6.48 -5.21 4.95
CA CYS A 235 -6.22 -3.83 5.36
C CYS A 235 -5.80 -3.72 6.83
N TRP A 236 -6.42 -4.50 7.72
CA TRP A 236 -6.01 -4.56 9.13
C TRP A 236 -4.56 -5.01 9.26
N VAL A 237 -4.16 -6.07 8.52
CA VAL A 237 -2.79 -6.60 8.56
C VAL A 237 -1.77 -5.58 8.05
N LEU A 238 -2.04 -4.86 6.95
CA LEU A 238 -1.12 -3.84 6.44
C LEU A 238 -0.93 -2.71 7.43
N GLN A 239 -2.01 -2.20 8.01
CA GLN A 239 -1.99 -1.15 9.03
C GLN A 239 -1.21 -1.58 10.27
N ALA A 240 -1.61 -2.72 10.85
CA ALA A 240 -0.96 -3.26 12.04
C ALA A 240 0.52 -3.55 11.82
N ALA A 241 0.91 -4.02 10.61
CA ALA A 241 2.29 -4.26 10.24
C ALA A 241 3.14 -2.98 10.22
N GLU A 242 2.67 -1.92 9.54
CA GLU A 242 3.41 -0.65 9.48
C GLU A 242 3.43 0.05 10.84
N PHE A 243 2.29 0.06 11.56
CA PHE A 243 2.20 0.71 12.88
C PHE A 243 3.04 -0.02 13.93
N SER A 244 3.02 -1.35 13.97
CA SER A 244 3.82 -2.15 14.92
C SER A 244 5.32 -2.01 14.68
N GLN A 245 5.76 -1.97 13.42
CA GLN A 245 7.17 -1.74 13.10
C GLN A 245 7.61 -0.33 13.54
N PHE A 246 6.78 0.69 13.33
CA PHE A 246 7.06 2.05 13.78
C PHE A 246 7.04 2.17 15.31
N ALA A 247 6.09 1.50 15.97
CA ALA A 247 5.93 1.48 17.42
C ALA A 247 6.91 0.54 18.16
N HIS A 248 7.83 -0.11 17.44
CA HIS A 248 8.77 -1.11 17.98
C HIS A 248 8.06 -2.26 18.74
N ARG A 249 6.96 -2.78 18.15
CA ARG A 249 6.17 -3.91 18.66
C ARG A 249 6.42 -5.17 17.80
N PRO A 250 7.57 -5.85 18.04
CA PRO A 250 7.93 -7.03 17.26
C PRO A 250 6.95 -8.20 17.42
N ASP A 251 6.25 -8.27 18.53
CA ASP A 251 5.18 -9.22 18.82
C ASP A 251 4.02 -9.06 17.82
N LEU A 252 3.51 -7.83 17.63
CA LEU A 252 2.45 -7.56 16.68
C LEU A 252 2.92 -7.69 15.23
N THR A 253 4.18 -7.31 14.94
CA THR A 253 4.76 -7.52 13.60
C THR A 253 4.82 -9.02 13.25
N ALA A 254 5.17 -9.87 14.22
CA ALA A 254 5.18 -11.32 14.04
C ALA A 254 3.76 -11.88 13.85
N LEU A 255 2.78 -11.40 14.63
CA LEU A 255 1.37 -11.73 14.47
C LEU A 255 0.87 -11.40 13.06
N CYS A 256 1.18 -10.21 12.53
CA CYS A 256 0.80 -9.80 11.18
C CYS A 256 1.36 -10.75 10.11
N ARG A 257 2.61 -11.19 10.25
CA ARG A 257 3.23 -12.12 9.31
C ARG A 257 2.59 -13.51 9.38
N ASP A 258 2.33 -14.00 10.57
CA ASP A 258 1.66 -15.30 10.78
C ASP A 258 0.25 -15.26 10.20
N ARG A 259 -0.52 -14.20 10.51
CA ARG A 259 -1.86 -14.02 9.98
C ARG A 259 -1.89 -13.91 8.46
N PHE A 260 -0.95 -13.17 7.86
CA PHE A 260 -0.86 -13.06 6.41
C PHE A 260 -0.66 -14.41 5.74
N THR A 261 0.25 -15.23 6.27
CA THR A 261 0.61 -16.50 5.65
C THR A 261 -0.38 -17.64 5.97
N ARG A 262 -1.00 -17.63 7.17
CA ARG A 262 -1.86 -18.74 7.63
C ARG A 262 -3.35 -18.46 7.50
N THR A 263 -3.75 -17.21 7.30
CA THR A 263 -5.17 -16.83 7.23
C THR A 263 -5.48 -16.09 5.93
N ILE A 264 -4.83 -14.94 5.69
CA ILE A 264 -5.19 -14.09 4.55
C ILE A 264 -4.97 -14.82 3.21
N ILE A 265 -3.78 -15.37 2.98
CA ILE A 265 -3.49 -16.07 1.71
C ILE A 265 -4.43 -17.26 1.50
N PRO A 266 -4.58 -18.21 2.46
CA PRO A 266 -5.44 -19.38 2.24
C PRO A 266 -6.93 -19.03 2.15
N ASP A 267 -7.43 -18.01 2.84
CA ASP A 267 -8.85 -17.70 2.88
C ASP A 267 -9.31 -16.80 1.72
N GLN A 268 -8.42 -15.96 1.20
CA GLN A 268 -8.81 -14.93 0.23
C GLN A 268 -8.36 -15.19 -1.20
N ILE A 269 -7.27 -15.93 -1.42
CA ILE A 269 -6.74 -16.20 -2.75
C ILE A 269 -7.14 -17.59 -3.21
N ALA A 270 -7.84 -17.67 -4.34
CA ALA A 270 -8.18 -18.94 -4.97
C ALA A 270 -6.96 -19.55 -5.71
N LYS A 271 -7.05 -20.83 -6.12
CA LYS A 271 -5.95 -21.55 -6.81
C LYS A 271 -5.55 -20.93 -8.14
N ASP A 272 -6.46 -20.20 -8.79
CA ASP A 272 -6.19 -19.46 -10.04
C ASP A 272 -5.66 -18.04 -9.78
N GLY A 273 -5.47 -17.64 -8.52
CA GLY A 273 -5.04 -16.32 -8.09
C GLY A 273 -6.17 -15.31 -7.94
N SER A 274 -7.41 -15.63 -8.28
CA SER A 274 -8.56 -14.73 -8.12
C SER A 274 -8.86 -14.46 -6.64
N LEU A 275 -9.62 -13.40 -6.39
CA LEU A 275 -10.10 -12.96 -5.07
C LEU A 275 -11.62 -13.12 -5.01
N PRO A 276 -12.17 -14.31 -4.72
CA PRO A 276 -13.61 -14.61 -4.89
C PRO A 276 -14.54 -13.70 -4.09
N LEU A 277 -14.15 -13.27 -2.89
CA LEU A 277 -14.97 -12.38 -2.06
C LEU A 277 -15.03 -10.95 -2.62
N GLU A 278 -14.00 -10.52 -3.33
CA GLU A 278 -13.97 -9.23 -4.01
C GLU A 278 -14.71 -9.29 -5.35
N LEU A 279 -14.55 -10.40 -6.08
CA LEU A 279 -15.29 -10.64 -7.33
C LEU A 279 -16.80 -10.75 -7.14
N ALA A 280 -17.26 -11.17 -5.96
CA ALA A 280 -18.68 -11.24 -5.61
C ALA A 280 -19.33 -9.89 -5.26
N ARG A 281 -18.53 -8.80 -5.19
CA ARG A 281 -19.01 -7.46 -4.85
C ARG A 281 -19.62 -6.75 -6.07
N THR A 282 -20.29 -5.62 -5.82
CA THR A 282 -20.86 -4.75 -6.84
C THR A 282 -19.83 -3.96 -7.64
N LYS A 283 -18.59 -3.86 -7.15
CA LYS A 283 -17.43 -3.24 -7.83
C LYS A 283 -16.27 -4.27 -7.91
N PRO A 284 -16.46 -5.40 -8.62
CA PRO A 284 -15.51 -6.51 -8.58
C PRO A 284 -14.11 -6.15 -9.09
N TYR A 285 -14.01 -5.27 -10.09
CA TYR A 285 -12.74 -4.83 -10.63
C TYR A 285 -11.98 -3.93 -9.63
N SER A 286 -12.65 -2.90 -9.11
CA SER A 286 -12.09 -1.97 -8.14
C SER A 286 -11.62 -2.67 -6.86
N TYR A 287 -12.47 -3.54 -6.28
CA TYR A 287 -12.12 -4.27 -5.06
C TYR A 287 -10.98 -5.26 -5.28
N SER A 288 -10.94 -5.96 -6.41
CA SER A 288 -9.82 -6.86 -6.72
C SER A 288 -8.51 -6.11 -6.93
N LEU A 289 -8.52 -4.95 -7.60
CA LEU A 289 -7.35 -4.07 -7.71
C LEU A 289 -6.88 -3.59 -6.34
N PHE A 290 -7.81 -3.12 -5.52
CA PHE A 290 -7.54 -2.57 -4.19
C PHE A 290 -6.89 -3.62 -3.28
N ASP A 291 -7.51 -4.80 -3.16
CA ASP A 291 -6.97 -5.85 -2.28
C ASP A 291 -5.63 -6.40 -2.78
N THR A 292 -5.43 -6.52 -4.11
CA THR A 292 -4.13 -6.86 -4.70
C THR A 292 -3.03 -5.86 -4.33
N ASP A 293 -3.34 -4.55 -4.29
CA ASP A 293 -2.38 -3.53 -3.86
C ASP A 293 -2.07 -3.63 -2.36
N VAL A 294 -3.07 -3.93 -1.52
CA VAL A 294 -2.88 -4.10 -0.08
C VAL A 294 -2.05 -5.36 0.22
N LEU A 295 -2.36 -6.50 -0.42
CA LEU A 295 -1.56 -7.73 -0.35
C LEU A 295 -0.10 -7.46 -0.73
N SER A 296 0.11 -6.69 -1.79
CA SER A 296 1.45 -6.30 -2.26
C SER A 296 2.17 -5.39 -1.27
N GLY A 297 1.45 -4.47 -0.64
CA GLY A 297 1.96 -3.62 0.45
C GLY A 297 2.43 -4.45 1.65
N ILE A 298 1.68 -5.49 2.01
CA ILE A 298 2.07 -6.41 3.09
C ILE A 298 3.36 -7.17 2.74
N CYS A 299 3.45 -7.70 1.51
CA CYS A 299 4.68 -8.35 1.04
C CYS A 299 5.88 -7.39 1.11
N GLN A 300 5.69 -6.14 0.72
CA GLN A 300 6.74 -5.12 0.75
C GLN A 300 7.12 -4.72 2.18
N SER A 301 6.16 -4.70 3.10
CA SER A 301 6.34 -4.34 4.51
C SER A 301 7.01 -5.43 5.34
N LEU A 302 6.58 -6.69 5.16
CA LEU A 302 6.90 -7.79 6.05
C LEU A 302 7.94 -8.77 5.49
N SER A 303 8.36 -8.68 4.22
CA SER A 303 9.45 -9.49 3.69
C SER A 303 10.76 -9.19 4.39
N THR A 304 11.54 -10.24 4.63
CA THR A 304 12.89 -10.16 5.20
C THR A 304 13.84 -10.98 4.33
N PRO A 305 15.17 -10.81 4.47
CA PRO A 305 16.13 -11.67 3.75
C PRO A 305 15.96 -13.17 4.02
N ARG A 306 15.38 -13.54 5.17
CA ARG A 306 15.12 -14.94 5.54
C ARG A 306 13.74 -15.44 5.10
N GLN A 307 12.79 -14.56 4.90
CA GLN A 307 11.41 -14.90 4.54
C GLN A 307 10.87 -13.87 3.55
N ASN A 308 11.00 -14.18 2.27
CA ASN A 308 10.44 -13.36 1.20
C ASN A 308 8.98 -13.75 0.96
N LEU A 309 8.04 -12.87 1.34
CA LEU A 309 6.60 -13.12 1.19
C LEU A 309 6.12 -13.13 -0.25
N TRP A 310 6.87 -12.55 -1.17
CA TRP A 310 6.60 -12.67 -2.61
C TRP A 310 6.77 -14.08 -3.16
N LEU A 311 7.63 -14.87 -2.52
CA LEU A 311 7.90 -16.26 -2.90
C LEU A 311 7.13 -17.26 -2.04
N PHE A 312 6.43 -16.77 -1.00
CA PHE A 312 5.65 -17.64 -0.12
C PHE A 312 4.50 -18.29 -0.89
N LYS A 313 4.33 -19.58 -0.64
CA LYS A 313 3.19 -20.39 -1.09
C LYS A 313 2.65 -21.18 0.10
N ASP A 314 1.33 -21.23 0.21
CA ASP A 314 0.67 -22.14 1.17
C ASP A 314 0.70 -23.60 0.68
N LEU A 315 0.06 -24.50 1.42
CA LEU A 315 0.02 -25.92 1.08
C LEU A 315 -0.72 -26.24 -0.24
N ASP A 316 -1.59 -25.33 -0.67
CA ASP A 316 -2.32 -25.43 -1.95
C ASP A 316 -1.59 -24.72 -3.11
N GLY A 317 -0.43 -24.15 -2.85
CA GLY A 317 0.38 -23.42 -3.84
C GLY A 317 -0.05 -21.96 -4.06
N ARG A 318 -0.90 -21.38 -3.18
CA ARG A 318 -1.39 -20.00 -3.29
C ARG A 318 -0.43 -19.01 -2.63
N GLY A 319 -0.33 -17.81 -3.20
CA GLY A 319 0.47 -16.72 -2.65
C GLY A 319 0.08 -15.37 -3.23
N ALA A 320 0.53 -14.27 -2.63
CA ALA A 320 0.20 -12.92 -3.09
C ALA A 320 0.63 -12.64 -4.55
N ALA A 321 1.72 -13.26 -5.00
CA ALA A 321 2.16 -13.16 -6.39
C ALA A 321 1.12 -13.68 -7.39
N ASP A 322 0.28 -14.67 -6.99
CA ASP A 322 -0.76 -15.20 -7.87
C ASP A 322 -1.90 -14.20 -8.06
N ALA A 323 -2.25 -13.43 -7.03
CA ALA A 323 -3.26 -12.37 -7.15
C ALA A 323 -2.81 -11.27 -8.12
N VAL A 324 -1.52 -10.87 -8.07
CA VAL A 324 -0.96 -9.94 -9.06
C VAL A 324 -0.97 -10.55 -10.46
N ALA A 325 -0.59 -11.82 -10.60
CA ALA A 325 -0.58 -12.51 -11.90
C ALA A 325 -1.99 -12.64 -12.50
N PHE A 326 -2.99 -12.92 -11.67
CA PHE A 326 -4.40 -12.97 -12.08
C PHE A 326 -4.89 -11.60 -12.57
N MET A 327 -4.60 -10.51 -11.83
CA MET A 327 -5.06 -9.17 -12.18
C MET A 327 -4.28 -8.53 -13.32
N PHE A 328 -3.04 -8.92 -13.56
CA PHE A 328 -2.15 -8.30 -14.54
C PHE A 328 -2.74 -8.18 -15.97
N PRO A 329 -3.31 -9.23 -16.60
CA PRO A 329 -3.86 -9.11 -17.94
C PRO A 329 -4.99 -8.08 -18.03
N TYR A 330 -5.77 -7.90 -16.98
CA TYR A 330 -6.89 -6.96 -16.90
C TYR A 330 -6.46 -5.54 -16.56
N ILE A 331 -5.34 -5.38 -15.86
CA ILE A 331 -4.70 -4.07 -15.66
C ILE A 331 -4.02 -3.61 -16.95
N ALA A 332 -3.36 -4.53 -17.66
CA ALA A 332 -2.69 -4.22 -18.91
C ALA A 332 -3.67 -3.90 -20.05
N ASP A 333 -4.83 -4.56 -20.05
CA ASP A 333 -5.90 -4.40 -21.04
C ASP A 333 -7.26 -4.70 -20.39
N LYS A 334 -7.95 -3.65 -19.92
CA LYS A 334 -9.24 -3.74 -19.24
C LYS A 334 -10.33 -4.38 -20.09
N SER A 335 -10.23 -4.33 -21.42
CA SER A 335 -11.22 -4.95 -22.34
C SER A 335 -11.30 -6.47 -22.16
N LYS A 336 -10.29 -7.08 -21.56
CA LYS A 336 -10.25 -8.53 -21.25
C LYS A 336 -10.94 -8.91 -19.95
N TRP A 337 -11.46 -7.93 -19.17
CA TRP A 337 -12.15 -8.20 -17.91
C TRP A 337 -13.40 -9.07 -18.13
N PRO A 338 -13.44 -10.31 -17.59
CA PRO A 338 -14.51 -11.26 -17.93
C PRO A 338 -15.69 -11.21 -16.95
N PHE A 339 -15.58 -10.44 -15.87
CA PHE A 339 -16.59 -10.36 -14.82
C PHE A 339 -17.51 -9.14 -15.03
N ALA A 340 -18.46 -8.94 -14.11
CA ALA A 340 -19.33 -7.77 -14.14
C ALA A 340 -18.52 -6.47 -14.10
N ARG A 341 -19.05 -5.43 -14.74
CA ARG A 341 -18.52 -4.08 -14.57
C ARG A 341 -18.87 -3.58 -13.16
N ASP A 342 -18.00 -2.76 -12.61
CA ASP A 342 -18.29 -2.02 -11.41
C ASP A 342 -19.49 -1.08 -11.62
N VAL A 343 -20.36 -0.99 -10.63
CA VAL A 343 -21.56 -0.13 -10.70
C VAL A 343 -21.23 1.37 -10.79
N GLU A 344 -20.02 1.75 -10.31
CA GLU A 344 -19.46 3.11 -10.41
C GLU A 344 -17.97 3.06 -10.71
N TYR A 345 -17.43 4.08 -11.35
CA TYR A 345 -16.01 4.37 -11.56
C TYR A 345 -15.22 3.32 -12.37
N PHE A 346 -15.89 2.37 -13.04
CA PHE A 346 -15.19 1.36 -13.85
C PHE A 346 -14.31 1.99 -14.94
N ASP A 347 -14.82 3.06 -15.57
CA ASP A 347 -14.13 3.70 -16.70
C ASP A 347 -12.91 4.53 -16.26
N ASP A 348 -12.89 4.99 -15.00
CA ASP A 348 -11.79 5.74 -14.41
C ASP A 348 -10.60 4.85 -13.97
N LEU A 349 -10.78 3.53 -14.02
CA LEU A 349 -9.76 2.54 -13.65
C LEU A 349 -9.14 1.89 -14.90
N PRO A 350 -7.92 1.32 -14.79
CA PRO A 350 -7.04 1.34 -13.65
C PRO A 350 -6.17 2.62 -13.61
N ALA A 351 -6.01 3.22 -12.42
CA ALA A 351 -4.89 4.12 -12.16
C ALA A 351 -3.61 3.32 -11.92
N ARG A 352 -2.46 3.98 -11.72
CA ARG A 352 -1.18 3.32 -11.48
C ARG A 352 -1.22 2.45 -10.21
N ARG A 353 -0.90 1.15 -10.36
CA ARG A 353 -0.96 0.16 -9.28
C ARG A 353 0.41 -0.11 -8.68
N PRO A 354 0.65 0.14 -7.37
CA PRO A 354 1.93 -0.16 -6.71
C PRO A 354 2.27 -1.66 -6.76
N SER A 355 1.26 -2.54 -6.76
CA SER A 355 1.43 -3.99 -6.90
C SER A 355 2.26 -4.40 -8.11
N LEU A 356 2.10 -3.70 -9.25
CA LEU A 356 2.87 -4.00 -10.47
C LEU A 356 4.36 -3.64 -10.32
N LEU A 357 4.66 -2.52 -9.65
CA LEU A 357 6.06 -2.16 -9.38
C LEU A 357 6.71 -3.15 -8.43
N PHE A 358 6.05 -3.43 -7.32
CA PHE A 358 6.60 -4.27 -6.25
C PHE A 358 6.78 -5.72 -6.70
N ALA A 359 5.75 -6.30 -7.34
CA ALA A 359 5.86 -7.65 -7.91
C ALA A 359 6.83 -7.70 -9.09
N GLY A 360 6.86 -6.64 -9.91
CA GLY A 360 7.78 -6.53 -11.05
C GLY A 360 9.23 -6.59 -10.61
N GLU A 361 9.58 -5.88 -9.53
CA GLU A 361 10.91 -5.94 -8.91
C GLU A 361 11.18 -7.31 -8.27
N ALA A 362 10.29 -7.73 -7.35
CA ALA A 362 10.52 -8.90 -6.52
C ALA A 362 10.57 -10.22 -7.33
N LEU A 363 9.82 -10.30 -8.43
CA LEU A 363 9.68 -11.48 -9.28
C LEU A 363 10.42 -11.36 -10.63
N GLN A 364 11.18 -10.27 -10.83
CA GLN A 364 11.93 -9.98 -12.07
C GLN A 364 11.00 -10.00 -13.30
N ARG A 365 9.83 -9.33 -13.23
CA ARG A 365 8.83 -9.25 -14.29
C ARG A 365 8.82 -7.86 -14.92
N SER A 366 9.66 -7.63 -15.92
CA SER A 366 9.76 -6.32 -16.60
C SER A 366 8.43 -5.85 -17.20
N GLN A 367 7.59 -6.78 -17.72
CA GLN A 367 6.27 -6.43 -18.25
C GLN A 367 5.34 -5.77 -17.21
N TYR A 368 5.47 -6.08 -15.90
CA TYR A 368 4.71 -5.41 -14.85
C TYR A 368 5.16 -3.96 -14.69
N ILE A 369 6.47 -3.75 -14.72
CA ILE A 369 7.07 -2.41 -14.65
C ILE A 369 6.66 -1.56 -15.87
N ASP A 370 6.61 -2.14 -17.07
CA ASP A 370 6.22 -1.44 -18.29
C ASP A 370 4.75 -1.00 -18.26
N VAL A 371 3.86 -1.82 -17.71
CA VAL A 371 2.46 -1.43 -17.50
C VAL A 371 2.36 -0.36 -16.42
N TRP A 372 3.05 -0.51 -15.29
CA TRP A 372 3.10 0.48 -14.22
C TRP A 372 3.47 1.87 -14.74
N ARG A 373 4.50 1.98 -15.60
CA ARG A 373 4.94 3.26 -16.16
C ARG A 373 3.88 3.98 -17.00
N ARG A 374 2.99 3.23 -17.67
CA ARG A 374 2.00 3.79 -18.61
C ARG A 374 0.73 4.27 -17.93
N LEU A 375 0.44 3.77 -16.74
CA LEU A 375 -0.77 4.10 -16.02
C LEU A 375 -0.68 5.48 -15.37
N ASP A 376 -1.83 6.17 -15.26
CA ASP A 376 -1.95 7.47 -14.61
C ASP A 376 -1.55 7.39 -13.12
N PRO A 377 -0.50 8.10 -12.67
CA PRO A 377 -0.07 8.11 -11.29
C PRO A 377 -0.92 9.02 -10.38
N ASP A 378 -1.67 9.97 -10.95
CA ASP A 378 -2.35 11.06 -10.23
C ASP A 378 -3.82 11.19 -10.64
N PRO A 379 -4.65 10.16 -10.41
CA PRO A 379 -6.08 10.21 -10.73
C PRO A 379 -6.75 11.36 -9.99
N LYS A 380 -7.83 11.93 -10.59
CA LYS A 380 -8.54 13.08 -10.05
C LYS A 380 -9.85 12.72 -9.35
N VAL A 381 -10.35 11.52 -9.60
CA VAL A 381 -11.62 11.05 -9.02
C VAL A 381 -11.41 10.74 -7.54
N PRO A 382 -12.16 11.38 -6.61
CA PRO A 382 -11.97 11.20 -5.17
C PRO A 382 -12.07 9.74 -4.72
N GLU A 383 -13.02 8.98 -5.28
CA GLU A 383 -13.18 7.56 -4.97
C GLU A 383 -11.94 6.75 -5.37
N ILE A 384 -11.32 7.04 -6.53
CA ILE A 384 -10.09 6.36 -6.95
C ILE A 384 -8.93 6.73 -6.01
N ILE A 385 -8.82 8.00 -5.62
CA ILE A 385 -7.81 8.47 -4.65
C ILE A 385 -7.99 7.75 -3.31
N ARG A 386 -9.22 7.61 -2.83
CA ARG A 386 -9.56 6.89 -1.60
C ARG A 386 -9.15 5.41 -1.66
N ASN A 387 -9.24 4.78 -2.83
CA ASN A 387 -8.87 3.38 -3.03
C ASN A 387 -7.41 3.18 -3.45
N MET A 388 -6.54 4.18 -3.19
CA MET A 388 -5.10 4.11 -3.42
C MET A 388 -4.33 4.37 -2.12
N PRO A 389 -4.14 3.36 -1.26
CA PRO A 389 -3.45 3.55 0.02
C PRO A 389 -1.94 3.78 -0.13
N ILE A 390 -1.35 3.44 -1.26
CA ILE A 390 0.07 3.61 -1.58
C ILE A 390 0.20 4.47 -2.83
N ARG A 391 0.66 5.72 -2.66
CA ARG A 391 0.77 6.74 -3.72
C ARG A 391 2.21 7.18 -3.99
N GLN A 392 3.11 6.93 -3.02
CA GLN A 392 4.53 7.28 -3.13
C GLN A 392 5.39 6.02 -3.06
N PRO A 393 5.37 5.18 -4.11
CA PRO A 393 6.09 3.92 -4.12
C PRO A 393 7.60 4.08 -3.88
N LEU A 394 8.18 5.28 -4.11
CA LEU A 394 9.56 5.60 -3.76
C LEU A 394 9.91 5.24 -2.32
N LEU A 395 9.00 5.52 -1.38
CA LEU A 395 9.18 5.26 0.06
C LEU A 395 9.07 3.78 0.41
N TRP A 396 8.38 3.01 -0.43
CA TRP A 396 8.19 1.57 -0.23
C TRP A 396 9.35 0.73 -0.79
N VAL A 397 10.02 1.25 -1.81
CA VAL A 397 11.20 0.62 -2.40
C VAL A 397 12.51 1.21 -1.88
N ASP A 398 12.47 2.11 -0.90
CA ASP A 398 13.64 2.77 -0.34
C ASP A 398 14.57 1.76 0.36
N PRO A 399 15.85 1.66 -0.05
CA PRO A 399 16.78 0.72 0.53
C PRO A 399 17.09 0.98 2.00
N VAL A 400 16.83 2.19 2.52
CA VAL A 400 17.09 2.55 3.92
C VAL A 400 16.31 1.69 4.94
N LEU A 401 15.17 1.12 4.51
CA LEU A 401 14.36 0.21 5.35
C LEU A 401 14.53 -1.27 5.01
N ARG A 402 15.42 -1.62 4.08
CA ARG A 402 15.65 -3.01 3.62
C ARG A 402 16.86 -3.68 4.25
N GLY A 403 17.48 -3.00 5.24
CA GLY A 403 18.69 -3.49 5.95
C GLY A 403 18.47 -4.69 6.84
#